data_923defe3bc5f14ff9a8d6de43dff4c01
#
_entry.id   923defe3bc5f14ff9a8d6de43dff4c01
#
_cell.length_a   1.000
_cell.length_b   1.000
_cell.length_c   1.000
_cell.angle_alpha   90.00
_cell.angle_beta   90.00
_cell.angle_gamma   90.00
#
_symmetry.space_group_name_H-M   'P 1'
#
loop_
_entity.id
_entity.type
_entity.pdbx_description
1 polymer ?
#
loop_
_entity_poly.entity_id
_entity_poly.type
_entity_poly.pdbx_seq_one_letter_code
_entity_poly.pdbx_strand_id
1 'polypeptide(L)'
;IDAGIPMVSQTVLLKGVNDTVETLQALMETLVEMRIKPYYLHHPDLAPGTGHFRVSVEDGLALMRELRKRVSGLCVPHYVLDIPGGFAKVPLDSADVEKTDTGWRVRDHVGDWHEYP
;
A
#
# COMPACT_ATOMS: atom_id res chain seq x y z
N ILE A 1 -2.23 -23.60 -5.34
CA ILE A 1 -0.96 -23.28 -5.99
C ILE A 1 -0.54 -24.42 -6.91
N ASP A 2 -0.60 -25.65 -6.41
CA ASP A 2 -0.22 -26.83 -7.21
C ASP A 2 -1.16 -27.11 -8.38
N ALA A 3 -2.33 -26.52 -8.39
CA ALA A 3 -3.29 -26.63 -9.49
C ALA A 3 -3.00 -25.66 -10.64
N GLY A 4 -1.90 -24.90 -10.60
CA GLY A 4 -1.55 -23.94 -11.65
C GLY A 4 -2.35 -22.65 -11.62
N ILE A 5 -3.13 -22.40 -10.57
CA ILE A 5 -3.90 -21.18 -10.42
C ILE A 5 -2.98 -20.09 -9.87
N PRO A 6 -2.85 -18.91 -10.54
CA PRO A 6 -2.07 -17.81 -10.03
C PRO A 6 -2.66 -17.31 -8.72
N MET A 7 -1.80 -17.03 -7.72
CA MET A 7 -2.22 -16.46 -6.46
C MET A 7 -1.54 -15.11 -6.23
N VAL A 8 -2.32 -14.15 -5.74
CA VAL A 8 -1.83 -12.83 -5.37
C VAL A 8 -2.28 -12.51 -3.95
N SER A 9 -1.53 -11.65 -3.26
CA SER A 9 -1.84 -11.26 -1.89
C SER A 9 -2.27 -9.82 -1.79
N GLN A 10 -3.02 -9.52 -0.75
CA GLN A 10 -3.34 -8.16 -0.31
C GLN A 10 -2.98 -8.04 1.16
N THR A 11 -2.26 -6.98 1.51
CA THR A 11 -1.80 -6.73 2.88
C THR A 11 -2.15 -5.30 3.25
N VAL A 12 -2.50 -5.05 4.50
CA VAL A 12 -2.72 -3.70 5.03
C VAL A 12 -1.49 -3.26 5.82
N LEU A 13 -0.98 -2.07 5.51
CA LEU A 13 0.14 -1.49 6.25
C LEU A 13 -0.36 -0.93 7.58
N LEU A 14 0.17 -1.43 8.70
CA LEU A 14 -0.29 -1.07 10.04
C LEU A 14 0.89 -0.63 10.91
N LYS A 15 0.78 0.56 11.51
CA LYS A 15 1.79 1.10 12.41
C LYS A 15 1.98 0.17 13.62
N GLY A 16 3.24 -0.12 13.94
CA GLY A 16 3.60 -0.98 15.05
C GLY A 16 3.44 -2.48 14.78
N VAL A 17 2.93 -2.86 13.60
CA VAL A 17 2.74 -4.27 13.22
C VAL A 17 3.70 -4.64 12.10
N ASN A 18 3.65 -3.96 10.96
CA ASN A 18 4.46 -4.29 9.79
C ASN A 18 5.06 -3.06 9.10
N ASP A 19 5.18 -1.96 9.79
CA ASP A 19 5.64 -0.67 9.24
C ASP A 19 7.16 -0.49 9.27
N THR A 20 7.92 -1.56 9.24
CA THR A 20 9.37 -1.51 9.04
C THR A 20 9.74 -2.20 7.74
N VAL A 21 10.81 -1.71 7.10
CA VAL A 21 11.26 -2.29 5.84
C VAL A 21 11.70 -3.74 6.00
N GLU A 22 12.30 -4.09 7.13
CA GLU A 22 12.74 -5.45 7.43
C GLU A 22 11.56 -6.41 7.50
N THR A 23 10.49 -6.02 8.17
CA THR A 23 9.28 -6.83 8.29
C THR A 23 8.59 -6.99 6.95
N LEU A 24 8.47 -5.89 6.18
CA LEU A 24 7.87 -5.96 4.84
C LEU A 24 8.71 -6.81 3.89
N GLN A 25 10.03 -6.67 3.93
CA GLN A 25 10.91 -7.48 3.11
C GLN A 25 10.73 -8.98 3.41
N ALA A 26 10.74 -9.36 4.69
CA ALA A 26 10.57 -10.75 5.09
C ALA A 26 9.21 -11.30 4.63
N LEU A 27 8.15 -10.53 4.80
CA LEU A 27 6.81 -10.94 4.36
C LEU A 27 6.75 -11.13 2.85
N MET A 28 7.21 -10.15 2.08
CA MET A 28 7.10 -10.21 0.62
C MET A 28 7.95 -11.33 0.03
N GLU A 29 9.16 -11.54 0.55
CA GLU A 29 10.02 -12.64 0.11
C GLU A 29 9.42 -14.00 0.46
N THR A 30 8.83 -14.14 1.64
CA THR A 30 8.16 -15.38 2.05
C THR A 30 6.96 -15.68 1.14
N LEU A 31 6.17 -14.66 0.80
CA LEU A 31 5.05 -14.85 -0.12
C LEU A 31 5.51 -15.37 -1.48
N VAL A 32 6.57 -14.79 -2.04
CA VAL A 32 7.10 -15.21 -3.34
C VAL A 32 7.67 -16.63 -3.27
N GLU A 33 8.35 -17.01 -2.18
CA GLU A 33 8.81 -18.38 -1.97
C GLU A 33 7.64 -19.37 -1.96
N MET A 34 6.48 -18.94 -1.49
CA MET A 34 5.25 -19.72 -1.50
C MET A 34 4.48 -19.64 -2.82
N ARG A 35 5.06 -18.99 -3.85
CA ARG A 35 4.43 -18.75 -5.16
C ARG A 35 3.19 -17.87 -5.07
N ILE A 36 3.17 -16.93 -4.13
CA ILE A 36 2.11 -15.94 -3.98
C ILE A 36 2.70 -14.58 -4.35
N LYS A 37 2.17 -13.94 -5.41
CA LYS A 37 2.63 -12.62 -5.83
C LYS A 37 2.11 -11.56 -4.85
N PRO A 38 2.98 -10.78 -4.17
CA PRO A 38 2.53 -9.59 -3.43
C PRO A 38 1.94 -8.59 -4.42
N TYR A 39 0.65 -8.37 -4.36
CA TYR A 39 -0.03 -7.55 -5.36
C TYR A 39 -0.38 -6.17 -4.82
N TYR A 40 -1.15 -6.10 -3.74
CA TYR A 40 -1.50 -4.83 -3.11
C TYR A 40 -0.97 -4.74 -1.70
N LEU A 41 -0.38 -3.59 -1.36
CA LEU A 41 -0.18 -3.14 0.01
C LEU A 41 -1.10 -1.94 0.20
N HIS A 42 -2.12 -2.08 1.05
CA HIS A 42 -3.11 -1.06 1.28
C HIS A 42 -2.65 -0.07 2.35
N HIS A 43 -2.71 1.22 2.04
CA HIS A 43 -2.59 2.24 3.07
C HIS A 43 -3.82 2.14 4.00
N PRO A 44 -3.66 2.24 5.34
CA PRO A 44 -4.80 2.10 6.26
C PRO A 44 -5.90 3.09 5.96
N ASP A 45 -7.14 2.63 5.97
CA ASP A 45 -8.29 3.50 5.75
C ASP A 45 -8.61 4.33 7.00
N LEU A 46 -9.60 5.22 6.88
CA LEU A 46 -10.01 6.13 7.94
C LEU A 46 -11.09 5.55 8.86
N ALA A 47 -11.18 4.21 8.97
CA ALA A 47 -12.20 3.56 9.77
C ALA A 47 -12.13 3.97 11.24
N PRO A 48 -13.26 4.18 11.92
CA PRO A 48 -13.28 4.52 13.34
C PRO A 48 -12.56 3.45 14.19
N GLY A 49 -11.79 3.88 15.19
CA GLY A 49 -11.09 2.99 16.09
C GLY A 49 -9.75 2.47 15.60
N THR A 50 -9.34 2.78 14.36
CA THR A 50 -8.08 2.31 13.79
C THR A 50 -6.97 3.35 13.80
N GLY A 51 -7.20 4.54 14.38
CA GLY A 51 -6.26 5.65 14.33
C GLY A 51 -4.85 5.35 14.85
N HIS A 52 -4.73 4.50 15.85
CA HIS A 52 -3.43 4.12 16.44
C HIS A 52 -2.62 3.17 15.54
N PHE A 53 -3.22 2.58 14.52
CA PHE A 53 -2.55 1.75 13.53
C PHE A 53 -2.21 2.49 12.24
N ARG A 54 -2.52 3.78 12.16
CA ARG A 54 -2.30 4.54 10.94
C ARG A 54 -0.85 4.92 10.74
N VAL A 55 -0.37 4.69 9.52
CA VAL A 55 0.90 5.19 9.02
C VAL A 55 0.61 6.43 8.18
N SER A 56 1.45 7.46 8.26
CA SER A 56 1.30 8.59 7.35
C SER A 56 1.63 8.20 5.91
N VAL A 57 1.06 8.91 4.95
CA VAL A 57 1.35 8.67 3.53
C VAL A 57 2.85 8.84 3.27
N GLU A 58 3.49 9.86 3.86
CA GLU A 58 4.93 10.09 3.70
C GLU A 58 5.75 8.90 4.20
N ASP A 59 5.43 8.38 5.38
CA ASP A 59 6.13 7.25 5.96
C ASP A 59 5.92 5.98 5.13
N GLY A 60 4.70 5.76 4.64
CA GLY A 60 4.40 4.63 3.76
C GLY A 60 5.18 4.69 2.45
N LEU A 61 5.26 5.87 1.83
CA LEU A 61 6.04 6.08 0.60
C LEU A 61 7.54 5.86 0.85
N ALA A 62 8.06 6.30 2.01
CA ALA A 62 9.44 6.06 2.37
C ALA A 62 9.74 4.57 2.54
N LEU A 63 8.85 3.83 3.19
CA LEU A 63 8.95 2.37 3.32
C LEU A 63 9.00 1.70 1.95
N MET A 64 8.15 2.11 1.02
CA MET A 64 8.13 1.54 -0.33
C MET A 64 9.42 1.83 -1.10
N ARG A 65 10.00 3.04 -0.96
CA ARG A 65 11.29 3.36 -1.57
C ARG A 65 12.39 2.44 -1.06
N GLU A 66 12.44 2.22 0.25
CA GLU A 66 13.44 1.31 0.84
C GLU A 66 13.20 -0.14 0.44
N LEU A 67 11.95 -0.58 0.41
CA LEU A 67 11.61 -1.94 0.00
C LEU A 67 12.07 -2.21 -1.44
N ARG A 68 11.82 -1.27 -2.36
CA ARG A 68 12.24 -1.41 -3.76
C ARG A 68 13.75 -1.56 -3.94
N LYS A 69 14.54 -1.02 -3.01
CA LYS A 69 16.00 -1.16 -3.04
C LYS A 69 16.49 -2.52 -2.56
N ARG A 70 15.69 -3.23 -1.78
CA ARG A 70 16.10 -4.44 -1.06
C ARG A 70 15.63 -5.74 -1.67
N VAL A 71 14.57 -5.70 -2.49
CA VAL A 71 13.95 -6.91 -3.04
C VAL A 71 13.83 -6.82 -4.55
N SER A 72 13.66 -7.99 -5.19
CA SER A 72 13.39 -8.02 -6.64
C SER A 72 12.02 -7.42 -6.95
N GLY A 73 11.84 -6.96 -8.19
CA GLY A 73 10.57 -6.38 -8.62
C GLY A 73 9.37 -7.31 -8.42
N LEU A 74 9.60 -8.63 -8.48
CA LEU A 74 8.55 -9.61 -8.22
C LEU A 74 8.01 -9.54 -6.80
N CYS A 75 8.84 -9.11 -5.84
CA CYS A 75 8.47 -8.98 -4.43
C CYS A 75 7.87 -7.62 -4.07
N VAL A 76 7.79 -6.67 -5.01
CA VAL A 76 7.27 -5.33 -4.74
C VAL A 76 5.77 -5.28 -5.01
N PRO A 77 4.92 -5.01 -4.00
CA PRO A 77 3.49 -4.82 -4.22
C PRO A 77 3.20 -3.41 -4.73
N HIS A 78 1.99 -3.22 -5.26
CA HIS A 78 1.45 -1.90 -5.54
C HIS A 78 0.94 -1.27 -4.23
N TYR A 79 1.49 -0.12 -3.87
CA TYR A 79 1.06 0.60 -2.66
C TYR A 79 -0.12 1.50 -3.02
N VAL A 80 -1.29 1.20 -2.50
CA VAL A 80 -2.55 1.83 -2.92
C VAL A 80 -3.33 2.39 -1.74
N LEU A 81 -4.13 3.41 -2.01
CA LEU A 81 -5.11 3.97 -1.09
C LEU A 81 -6.51 3.69 -1.66
N ASP A 82 -7.37 3.12 -0.83
CA ASP A 82 -8.79 3.05 -1.15
C ASP A 82 -9.44 4.38 -0.77
N ILE A 83 -9.98 5.10 -1.76
CA ILE A 83 -10.67 6.36 -1.49
C ILE A 83 -11.92 6.06 -0.66
N PRO A 84 -12.12 6.74 0.49
CA PRO A 84 -13.30 6.54 1.32
C PRO A 84 -14.59 6.69 0.51
N GLY A 85 -15.55 5.78 0.71
CA GLY A 85 -16.79 5.73 -0.04
C GLY A 85 -16.76 4.79 -1.24
N GLY A 86 -15.69 4.02 -1.43
CA GLY A 86 -15.61 3.01 -2.49
C GLY A 86 -15.37 3.57 -3.88
N PHE A 87 -14.81 4.78 -3.99
CA PHE A 87 -14.60 5.43 -5.29
C PHE A 87 -13.54 4.77 -6.16
N ALA A 88 -12.40 4.41 -5.60
CA ALA A 88 -11.33 3.76 -6.36
C ALA A 88 -10.16 3.37 -5.46
N LYS A 89 -9.26 2.51 -6.00
CA LYS A 89 -7.92 2.30 -5.48
C LYS A 89 -6.96 3.19 -6.25
N VAL A 90 -6.16 3.98 -5.55
CA VAL A 90 -5.23 4.91 -6.17
C VAL A 90 -3.80 4.55 -5.79
N PRO A 91 -2.91 4.27 -6.77
CA PRO A 91 -1.49 4.09 -6.48
C PRO A 91 -0.89 5.36 -5.87
N LEU A 92 -0.31 5.24 -4.67
CA LEU A 92 0.17 6.40 -3.92
C LEU A 92 1.44 7.02 -4.49
N ASP A 93 2.16 6.29 -5.33
CA ASP A 93 3.35 6.80 -6.02
C ASP A 93 3.06 7.29 -7.44
N SER A 94 1.82 7.62 -7.74
CA SER A 94 1.38 8.06 -9.07
C SER A 94 1.10 9.57 -9.13
N ALA A 95 0.86 10.07 -10.34
CA ALA A 95 0.46 11.45 -10.58
C ALA A 95 -0.96 11.76 -10.08
N ASP A 96 -1.72 10.74 -9.68
CA ASP A 96 -3.07 10.90 -9.12
C ASP A 96 -3.06 11.23 -7.63
N VAL A 97 -1.89 11.48 -7.05
CA VAL A 97 -1.72 11.83 -5.64
C VAL A 97 -0.88 13.10 -5.54
N GLU A 98 -1.39 14.12 -4.84
CA GLU A 98 -0.70 15.38 -4.63
C GLU A 98 -0.69 15.76 -3.16
N LYS A 99 0.46 16.26 -2.69
CA LYS A 99 0.56 16.79 -1.33
C LYS A 99 -0.05 18.19 -1.27
N THR A 100 -0.84 18.46 -0.23
CA THR A 100 -1.46 19.76 0.04
C THR A 100 -0.97 20.33 1.37
N ASP A 101 -1.34 21.58 1.69
CA ASP A 101 -0.95 22.22 2.94
C ASP A 101 -1.50 21.49 4.18
N THR A 102 -2.62 20.79 4.05
CA THR A 102 -3.31 20.14 5.15
C THR A 102 -3.29 18.61 5.07
N GLY A 103 -2.63 18.04 4.08
CA GLY A 103 -2.55 16.59 3.89
C GLY A 103 -2.29 16.24 2.44
N TRP A 104 -3.17 15.47 1.87
CA TRP A 104 -3.04 14.95 0.51
C TRP A 104 -4.37 15.09 -0.22
N ARG A 105 -4.32 15.08 -1.54
CA ARG A 105 -5.50 14.86 -2.36
C ARG A 105 -5.22 13.78 -3.38
N VAL A 106 -6.24 12.98 -3.66
CA VAL A 106 -6.15 11.84 -4.56
C VAL A 106 -7.25 11.94 -5.60
N ARG A 107 -6.92 11.54 -6.83
CA ARG A 107 -7.86 11.58 -7.95
C ARG A 107 -8.45 10.20 -8.20
N ASP A 108 -9.77 10.12 -8.33
CA ASP A 108 -10.46 8.88 -8.61
C ASP A 108 -10.46 8.55 -10.12
N HIS A 109 -11.12 7.44 -10.47
CA HIS A 109 -11.12 6.92 -11.85
C HIS A 109 -11.92 7.79 -12.84
N VAL A 110 -12.76 8.69 -12.35
CA VAL A 110 -13.50 9.63 -13.23
C VAL A 110 -12.84 11.01 -13.29
N GLY A 111 -11.74 11.21 -12.57
CA GLY A 111 -10.99 12.46 -12.61
C GLY A 111 -11.29 13.44 -11.48
N ASP A 112 -12.15 13.08 -10.53
CA ASP A 112 -12.47 13.93 -9.40
C ASP A 112 -11.44 13.80 -8.28
N TRP A 113 -11.07 14.95 -7.68
CA TRP A 113 -10.12 14.99 -6.58
C TRP A 113 -10.84 14.88 -5.24
N HIS A 114 -10.26 14.09 -4.33
CA HIS A 114 -10.75 13.89 -2.96
C HIS A 114 -9.64 14.26 -1.99
N GLU A 115 -9.99 14.95 -0.90
CA GLU A 115 -9.05 15.25 0.15
C GLU A 115 -8.82 14.04 1.05
N TYR A 116 -7.56 13.85 1.45
CA TYR A 116 -7.16 12.80 2.39
C TYR A 116 -6.20 13.40 3.42
N PRO A 117 -6.55 13.39 4.74
CA PRO A 117 -5.74 14.03 5.77
C PRO A 117 -4.38 13.37 6.05
#